data_e642259aecec4f11b1280f3fd9f7801c
#
_entry.id   e642259aecec4f11b1280f3fd9f7801c
#
_cell.length_a   1.000
_cell.length_b   1.000
_cell.length_c   1.000
_cell.angle_alpha   90.00
_cell.angle_beta   90.00
_cell.angle_gamma   90.00
#
_symmetry.space_group_name_H-M   'P 1'
#
loop_
_entity.id
_entity.type
_entity.pdbx_description
1 polymer ?
#
loop_
_entity_poly.entity_id
_entity_poly.type
_entity_poly.pdbx_seq_one_letter_code
_entity_poly.pdbx_strand_id
1 'polypeptide(L)'
;MESEYEMPVVVPLNQGSWYQFVFIGDYSSRLYEVRMYDWKERQVIFKQKKWGDVDGNIISYTYAPQFSEFHMMKPVQVNKQKKKNLCGYVMLFKKTSDGATAMNGR
;
A
#
# COMPACT_ATOMS: atom_id res chain seq x y z
N MET A 1 -1.42 -22.89 12.64
CA MET A 1 -1.70 -22.50 11.26
C MET A 1 -1.64 -21.03 11.08
N GLU A 2 -1.03 -20.62 9.99
CA GLU A 2 -0.96 -19.18 9.68
C GLU A 2 -2.22 -18.74 8.97
N SER A 3 -2.62 -17.52 9.24
CA SER A 3 -3.76 -16.92 8.56
C SER A 3 -3.27 -15.76 7.70
N GLU A 4 -3.84 -15.65 6.50
CA GLU A 4 -3.54 -14.58 5.59
C GLU A 4 -4.71 -13.60 5.55
N TYR A 5 -4.40 -12.32 5.67
CA TYR A 5 -5.40 -11.26 5.70
C TYR A 5 -5.13 -10.28 4.57
N GLU A 6 -6.15 -9.99 3.78
CA GLU A 6 -6.07 -9.05 2.67
C GLU A 6 -6.96 -7.86 2.94
N MET A 7 -6.49 -6.69 2.51
CA MET A 7 -7.23 -5.44 2.68
C MET A 7 -7.28 -4.67 1.35
N PRO A 8 -8.06 -5.13 0.38
CA PRO A 8 -8.06 -4.44 -0.91
C PRO A 8 -8.65 -3.03 -0.80
N VAL A 9 -7.98 -2.08 -1.42
CA VAL A 9 -8.41 -0.68 -1.46
C VAL A 9 -8.35 -0.20 -2.89
N VAL A 10 -9.46 0.35 -3.38
CA VAL A 10 -9.53 0.88 -4.74
C VAL A 10 -9.41 2.40 -4.67
N VAL A 11 -8.48 2.95 -5.44
CA VAL A 11 -8.22 4.39 -5.44
C VAL A 11 -8.13 4.92 -6.87
N PRO A 12 -8.66 6.12 -7.12
CA PRO A 12 -8.47 6.77 -8.42
C PRO A 12 -7.14 7.49 -8.43
N LEU A 13 -6.34 7.24 -9.46
CA LEU A 13 -5.06 7.90 -9.62
C LEU A 13 -5.05 8.65 -10.94
N ASN A 14 -4.40 9.81 -10.96
CA ASN A 14 -4.37 10.68 -12.13
C ASN A 14 -3.02 10.66 -12.81
N GLN A 15 -3.05 10.62 -14.12
CA GLN A 15 -1.86 10.78 -14.94
C GLN A 15 -1.26 12.16 -14.68
N GLY A 16 0.06 12.25 -14.70
CA GLY A 16 0.73 13.52 -14.49
C GLY A 16 1.05 13.83 -13.06
N SER A 17 0.56 13.02 -12.16
CA SER A 17 0.85 13.14 -10.73
C SER A 17 1.57 11.90 -10.28
N TRP A 18 2.23 11.98 -9.14
CA TRP A 18 2.77 10.78 -8.54
C TRP A 18 2.36 10.72 -7.09
N TYR A 19 2.33 9.52 -6.56
CA TYR A 19 1.72 9.27 -5.27
C TYR A 19 2.68 8.49 -4.39
N GLN A 20 2.62 8.77 -3.11
CA GLN A 20 3.33 7.97 -2.12
C GLN A 20 2.29 7.16 -1.35
N PHE A 21 2.48 5.86 -1.33
CA PHE A 21 1.63 4.94 -0.60
C PHE A 21 2.38 4.45 0.62
N VAL A 22 1.69 4.39 1.73
CA VAL A 22 2.26 3.86 2.97
C VAL A 22 1.27 2.86 3.54
N PHE A 23 1.75 1.67 3.82
CA PHE A 23 0.97 0.65 4.51
C PHE A 23 1.63 0.35 5.85
N ILE A 24 0.86 0.42 6.92
CA ILE A 24 1.32 0.10 8.26
C ILE A 24 0.50 -1.09 8.74
N GLY A 25 1.14 -2.22 8.90
CA GLY A 25 0.46 -3.44 9.30
C GLY A 25 0.49 -3.67 10.80
N ASP A 26 -0.21 -4.72 11.22
CA ASP A 26 -0.25 -5.11 12.62
C ASP A 26 1.14 -5.59 13.04
N TYR A 27 1.61 -5.10 14.17
CA TYR A 27 2.94 -5.40 14.66
C TYR A 27 3.17 -6.89 14.91
N SER A 28 2.12 -7.64 15.13
CA SER A 28 2.22 -9.06 15.43
C SER A 28 2.32 -9.96 14.20
N SER A 29 2.16 -9.41 13.01
CA SER A 29 2.25 -10.22 11.80
C SER A 29 3.71 -10.54 11.48
N ARG A 30 3.93 -11.63 10.79
CA ARG A 30 5.28 -12.09 10.48
C ARG A 30 5.69 -11.76 9.04
N LEU A 31 4.73 -11.48 8.19
CA LEU A 31 4.99 -11.15 6.80
C LEU A 31 4.01 -10.08 6.36
N TYR A 32 4.53 -9.11 5.64
CA TYR A 32 3.75 -8.01 5.10
C TYR A 32 4.02 -7.91 3.62
N GLU A 33 2.97 -7.70 2.86
CA GLU A 33 3.09 -7.65 1.41
C GLU A 33 2.12 -6.64 0.87
N VAL A 34 2.52 -5.88 -0.13
CA VAL A 34 1.62 -4.98 -0.83
C VAL A 34 1.72 -5.26 -2.31
N ARG A 35 0.59 -5.55 -2.92
CA ARG A 35 0.47 -5.69 -4.36
C ARG A 35 -0.44 -4.59 -4.86
N MET A 36 -0.13 -4.06 -6.02
CA MET A 36 -0.99 -3.05 -6.62
C MET A 36 -1.22 -3.38 -8.08
N TYR A 37 -2.45 -3.19 -8.52
CA TYR A 37 -2.89 -3.54 -9.87
C TYR A 37 -3.51 -2.33 -10.54
N ASP A 38 -3.32 -2.23 -11.85
CA ASP A 38 -3.99 -1.20 -12.62
C ASP A 38 -5.41 -1.66 -12.97
N TRP A 39 -6.12 -0.84 -13.74
CA TRP A 39 -7.50 -1.17 -14.08
C TRP A 39 -7.61 -2.41 -14.98
N LYS A 40 -6.54 -2.74 -15.68
CA LYS A 40 -6.50 -3.96 -16.50
C LYS A 40 -6.01 -5.16 -15.71
N GLU A 41 -5.94 -5.03 -14.39
CA GLU A 41 -5.55 -6.09 -13.48
C GLU A 41 -4.10 -6.56 -13.67
N ARG A 42 -3.25 -5.68 -14.18
CA ARG A 42 -1.82 -5.98 -14.29
C ARG A 42 -1.14 -5.51 -13.01
N GLN A 43 -0.29 -6.36 -12.47
CA GLN A 43 0.43 -6.01 -11.25
C GLN A 43 1.50 -4.98 -11.58
N VAL A 44 1.40 -3.82 -10.96
CA VAL A 44 2.34 -2.72 -11.20
C VAL A 44 3.30 -2.50 -10.04
N ILE A 45 2.94 -3.00 -8.85
CA ILE A 45 3.80 -2.87 -7.66
C ILE A 45 3.73 -4.18 -6.87
N PHE A 46 4.89 -4.59 -6.35
CA PHE A 46 4.99 -5.68 -5.40
C PHE A 46 6.09 -5.34 -4.40
N LYS A 47 5.73 -5.26 -3.13
CA LYS A 47 6.68 -5.03 -2.03
C LYS A 47 6.39 -6.01 -0.92
N GLN A 48 7.45 -6.46 -0.26
CA GLN A 48 7.32 -7.45 0.79
C GLN A 48 8.33 -7.16 1.89
N LYS A 49 7.91 -7.35 3.14
CA LYS A 49 8.79 -7.25 4.30
C LYS A 49 8.44 -8.35 5.29
N LYS A 50 9.44 -8.77 6.04
CA LYS A 50 9.28 -9.81 7.05
C LYS A 50 9.49 -9.23 8.43
N TRP A 51 8.93 -9.89 9.41
CA TRP A 51 9.20 -9.54 10.79
C TRP A 51 10.71 -9.55 11.05
N GLY A 52 11.20 -8.49 11.68
CA GLY A 52 12.63 -8.37 11.92
C GLY A 52 13.35 -7.46 10.95
N ASP A 53 12.74 -7.16 9.80
CA ASP A 53 13.31 -6.16 8.90
C ASP A 53 13.21 -4.77 9.52
N VAL A 54 14.05 -3.86 9.05
CA VAL A 54 13.95 -2.47 9.49
C VAL A 54 12.57 -1.95 9.09
N ASP A 55 11.85 -1.42 10.08
CA ASP A 55 10.48 -0.98 9.86
C ASP A 55 9.65 -2.06 9.19
N GLY A 56 9.76 -3.28 9.70
CA GLY A 56 9.17 -4.44 9.04
C GLY A 56 7.68 -4.39 8.83
N ASN A 57 6.95 -3.67 9.69
CA ASN A 57 5.51 -3.55 9.54
C ASN A 57 5.08 -2.35 8.68
N ILE A 58 6.04 -1.64 8.10
CA ILE A 58 5.76 -0.45 7.29
C ILE A 58 6.29 -0.66 5.88
N ILE A 59 5.43 -0.52 4.90
CA ILE A 59 5.82 -0.59 3.49
C ILE A 59 5.44 0.74 2.85
N SER A 60 6.43 1.41 2.26
CA SER A 60 6.22 2.71 1.62
C SER A 60 6.82 2.65 0.22
N TYR A 61 6.10 3.22 -0.73
CA TYR A 61 6.60 3.28 -2.11
C TYR A 61 5.92 4.43 -2.85
N THR A 62 6.52 4.81 -3.98
CA THR A 62 5.94 5.83 -4.85
C THR A 62 5.53 5.21 -6.17
N TYR A 63 4.54 5.79 -6.80
CA TYR A 63 4.02 5.29 -8.07
C TYR A 63 3.43 6.43 -8.88
N ALA A 64 3.75 6.46 -10.16
CA ALA A 64 3.21 7.43 -11.10
C ALA A 64 2.41 6.67 -12.16
N PRO A 65 1.09 6.83 -12.20
CA PRO A 65 0.29 6.08 -13.17
C PRO A 65 0.49 6.61 -14.58
N GLN A 66 0.44 5.70 -15.56
CA GLN A 66 0.56 6.07 -16.94
C GLN A 66 -0.76 6.63 -17.50
N PHE A 67 -1.86 6.25 -16.87
CA PHE A 67 -3.19 6.68 -17.29
C PHE A 67 -4.01 7.04 -16.07
N SER A 68 -4.94 7.97 -16.25
CA SER A 68 -5.87 8.30 -15.18
C SER A 68 -6.92 7.20 -15.11
N GLU A 69 -6.86 6.41 -14.05
CA GLU A 69 -7.75 5.26 -13.90
C GLU A 69 -7.76 4.80 -12.45
N PHE A 70 -8.69 3.92 -12.13
CA PHE A 70 -8.71 3.30 -10.81
C PHE A 70 -7.62 2.25 -10.71
N HIS A 71 -7.04 2.16 -9.53
CA HIS A 71 -6.06 1.15 -9.21
C HIS A 71 -6.50 0.43 -7.95
N MET A 72 -6.08 -0.80 -7.79
CA MET A 72 -6.34 -1.54 -6.56
C MET A 72 -5.03 -1.83 -5.84
N MET A 73 -4.95 -1.37 -4.60
CA MET A 73 -3.85 -1.68 -3.71
C MET A 73 -4.32 -2.78 -2.77
N LYS A 74 -3.56 -3.86 -2.68
CA LYS A 74 -3.94 -5.00 -1.86
C LYS A 74 -2.84 -5.31 -0.85
N PRO A 75 -2.91 -4.72 0.35
CA PRO A 75 -2.02 -5.13 1.44
C PRO A 75 -2.41 -6.51 1.94
N VAL A 76 -1.40 -7.31 2.27
CA VAL A 76 -1.59 -8.66 2.78
C VAL A 76 -0.71 -8.83 4.01
N GLN A 77 -1.25 -9.45 5.03
CA GLN A 77 -0.52 -9.78 6.23
C GLN A 77 -0.66 -11.26 6.53
N VAL A 78 0.43 -11.87 6.95
CA VAL A 78 0.41 -13.26 7.38
C VAL A 78 0.70 -13.29 8.88
N ASN A 79 -0.20 -13.93 9.63
CA ASN A 79 -0.10 -13.96 11.06
C ASN A 79 -0.22 -15.40 11.55
N LYS A 80 0.61 -15.78 12.53
CA LYS A 80 0.57 -17.12 13.07
C LYS A 80 -0.66 -17.38 13.91
N GLN A 81 -1.18 -16.33 14.53
CA GLN A 81 -2.33 -16.48 15.41
C GLN A 81 -3.59 -16.14 14.61
N LYS A 82 -4.66 -16.85 14.93
CA LYS A 82 -5.93 -16.55 14.31
C LYS A 82 -6.53 -15.34 15.01
N LYS A 83 -6.14 -14.18 14.57
CA LYS A 83 -6.76 -12.96 15.05
C LYS A 83 -7.91 -12.59 14.14
N LYS A 84 -9.01 -12.23 14.72
CA LYS A 84 -10.16 -11.81 13.93
C LYS A 84 -9.96 -10.43 13.34
N ASN A 85 -9.24 -9.57 14.05
CA ASN A 85 -9.05 -8.20 13.60
C ASN A 85 -7.57 -7.85 13.62
N LEU A 86 -6.97 -7.80 12.47
CA LEU A 86 -5.62 -7.29 12.32
C LEU A 86 -5.69 -5.82 11.95
N CYS A 87 -4.90 -5.01 12.63
CA CYS A 87 -4.84 -3.60 12.32
C CYS A 87 -4.05 -3.38 11.05
N GLY A 88 -4.51 -2.48 10.23
CA GLY A 88 -3.79 -2.07 9.04
C GLY A 88 -4.25 -0.68 8.65
N TYR A 89 -3.28 0.16 8.30
CA TYR A 89 -3.55 1.53 7.90
C TYR A 89 -2.91 1.80 6.55
N VAL A 90 -3.64 2.46 5.69
CA VAL A 90 -3.13 2.87 4.39
C VAL A 90 -3.20 4.38 4.32
N MET A 91 -2.07 5.00 3.94
CA MET A 91 -2.02 6.43 3.71
C MET A 91 -1.61 6.68 2.28
N LEU A 92 -2.21 7.69 1.68
CA LEU A 92 -1.94 8.04 0.29
C LEU A 92 -1.68 9.55 0.23
N PHE A 93 -0.51 9.90 -0.31
CA PHE A 93 -0.14 11.30 -0.50
C PHE A 93 0.03 11.54 -1.99
N LYS A 94 -0.63 12.58 -2.49
CA LYS A 94 -0.53 12.95 -3.89
C LYS A 94 0.47 14.10 -4.03
N LYS A 95 1.35 13.98 -5.01
CA LYS A 95 2.30 15.05 -5.36
C LYS A 95 2.12 15.40 -6.82
N THR A 96 2.09 16.67 -7.10
CA THR A 96 1.94 17.12 -8.48
C THR A 96 3.26 17.67 -8.97
N SER A 97 3.42 17.68 -10.28
CA SER A 97 4.68 18.13 -10.87
C SER A 97 4.97 19.60 -10.62
N ASP A 98 3.95 20.39 -10.36
CA ASP A 98 4.13 21.82 -10.22
C ASP A 98 4.16 22.30 -8.78
N GLY A 99 4.06 21.40 -7.84
CA GLY A 99 4.09 21.90 -6.50
C GLY A 99 3.83 20.89 -5.46
N ALA A 100 4.89 20.32 -4.93
CA ALA A 100 4.78 19.40 -3.83
C ALA A 100 4.12 20.06 -2.64
N THR A 101 4.24 21.35 -2.56
CA THR A 101 3.68 22.10 -1.45
C THR A 101 2.17 22.04 -1.42
N ALA A 102 1.56 21.71 -2.51
CA ALA A 102 0.10 21.62 -2.54
C ALA A 102 -0.43 20.62 -1.54
N MET A 103 0.39 19.72 -1.12
CA MET A 103 -0.04 18.70 -0.19
C MET A 103 -0.04 19.15 1.24
N ASN A 104 0.52 20.28 1.46
CA ASN A 104 0.61 20.66 2.85
C ASN A 104 -0.63 21.35 3.24
N GLY A 105 -1.11 21.00 2.97
CA GLY A 105 -1.92 21.53 3.41
C GLY A 105 -2.38 21.93 4.08
N ARG A 106 -2.07 22.02 3.82
CA ARG A 106 -2.37 22.12 4.15
C ARG A 106 -2.96 22.05 4.21
#